data_d623a1f0790a2b754b16da922894218f
#
_entry.id   d623a1f0790a2b754b16da922894218f
#
_cell.length_a   1.000
_cell.length_b   1.000
_cell.length_c   1.000
_cell.angle_alpha   90.00
_cell.angle_beta   90.00
_cell.angle_gamma   90.00
#
_symmetry.space_group_name_H-M   'P 1'
#
loop_
_entity.id
_entity.type
_entity.pdbx_description
1 polymer ?
#
loop_
_entity_poly.entity_id
_entity_poly.type
_entity_poly.pdbx_seq_one_letter_code
_entity_poly.pdbx_strand_id
1 'polypeptide(L)'
;AKPASGGRLQEYIMGRESLQNPKLLVVAQPTWGVDVGAAAFIRQALIDLRTAGTAILVISEELDELFEICDRIAVIAKGRLSPAKRVADTNVEEIGVWMSGMWPGAAVETEAAHVEA
;
A
#
# COMPACT_ATOMS: atom_id res chain seq x y z
N ALA A 1 -5.59 11.13 9.71
CA ALA A 1 -4.47 11.92 9.25
C ALA A 1 -4.37 11.85 7.72
N LYS A 2 -3.88 12.90 7.11
CA LYS A 2 -3.72 12.92 5.66
C LYS A 2 -2.56 12.04 5.24
N PRO A 3 -2.70 11.28 4.13
CA PRO A 3 -1.56 10.57 3.56
C PRO A 3 -0.45 11.56 3.17
N ALA A 4 0.79 11.18 3.38
CA ALA A 4 1.92 12.01 3.00
C ALA A 4 2.18 11.92 1.49
N SER A 5 2.45 13.05 0.85
CA SER A 5 2.99 13.05 -0.51
C SER A 5 4.46 12.61 -0.47
N GLY A 6 5.03 12.24 -1.61
CA GLY A 6 6.41 11.78 -1.67
C GLY A 6 7.41 12.73 -1.02
N GLY A 7 7.33 14.04 -1.35
CA GLY A 7 8.22 15.03 -0.76
C GLY A 7 8.01 15.21 0.73
N ARG A 8 6.76 15.24 1.16
CA ARG A 8 6.45 15.34 2.59
C ARG A 8 6.86 14.10 3.36
N LEU A 9 6.70 12.95 2.75
CA LEU A 9 7.14 11.71 3.38
C LEU A 9 8.64 11.71 3.58
N GLN A 10 9.40 12.15 2.59
CA GLN A 10 10.84 12.25 2.70
C GLN A 10 11.25 13.19 3.85
N GLU A 11 10.62 14.36 3.95
CA GLU A 11 10.86 15.30 5.05
C GLU A 11 10.52 14.68 6.40
N TYR A 12 9.36 14.01 6.47
CA TYR A 12 8.92 13.35 7.68
C TYR A 12 9.93 12.31 8.13
N ILE A 13 10.38 11.45 7.22
CA ILE A 13 11.32 10.39 7.54
C ILE A 13 12.65 10.96 8.00
N MET A 14 13.16 11.99 7.34
CA MET A 14 14.42 12.63 7.74
C MET A 14 14.31 13.27 9.11
N GLY A 15 13.17 13.89 9.44
CA GLY A 15 12.95 14.47 10.76
C GLY A 15 12.74 13.46 11.85
N ARG A 16 12.43 12.23 11.49
CA ARG A 16 12.11 11.15 12.42
C ARG A 16 13.30 10.60 13.18
N GLU A 17 14.51 10.86 12.74
CA GLU A 17 15.70 10.32 13.41
C GLU A 17 15.77 10.70 14.88
N SER A 18 15.17 11.81 15.26
CA SER A 18 15.16 12.27 16.63
C SER A 18 13.86 11.96 17.38
N LEU A 19 12.90 11.29 16.73
CA LEU A 19 11.58 10.99 17.30
C LEU A 19 11.37 9.48 17.43
N GLN A 20 10.38 9.10 18.23
CA GLN A 20 10.00 7.70 18.32
C GLN A 20 9.25 7.30 17.06
N ASN A 21 9.43 6.04 16.64
CA ASN A 21 8.71 5.50 15.50
C ASN A 21 7.20 5.47 15.79
N PRO A 22 6.36 5.84 14.82
CA PRO A 22 4.93 5.71 15.00
C PRO A 22 4.53 4.23 15.03
N LYS A 23 3.39 3.93 15.67
CA LYS A 23 2.85 2.57 15.65
C LYS A 23 2.22 2.25 14.30
N LEU A 24 1.64 3.24 13.65
CA LEU A 24 0.98 3.11 12.35
C LEU A 24 1.32 4.30 11.48
N LEU A 25 1.68 4.02 10.25
CA LEU A 25 1.93 5.04 9.23
C LEU A 25 1.07 4.73 8.02
N VAL A 26 0.32 5.71 7.54
CA VAL A 26 -0.49 5.59 6.32
C VAL A 26 0.10 6.51 5.28
N VAL A 27 0.47 5.96 4.12
CA VAL A 27 1.04 6.74 3.02
C VAL A 27 0.31 6.41 1.73
N ALA A 28 0.08 7.44 0.91
CA ALA A 28 -0.54 7.28 -0.39
C ALA A 28 0.44 7.75 -1.46
N GLN A 29 0.65 6.91 -2.48
CA GLN A 29 1.51 7.21 -3.62
C GLN A 29 2.88 7.73 -3.17
N PRO A 30 3.60 6.97 -2.33
CA PRO A 30 4.76 7.51 -1.62
C PRO A 30 5.90 7.96 -2.54
N THR A 31 6.03 7.38 -3.73
CA THR A 31 7.11 7.74 -4.66
C THR A 31 6.61 8.51 -5.88
N TRP A 32 5.33 8.90 -5.89
CA TRP A 32 4.77 9.61 -7.02
C TRP A 32 5.41 11.00 -7.18
N GLY A 33 5.87 11.28 -8.38
CA GLY A 33 6.44 12.60 -8.70
C GLY A 33 7.85 12.85 -8.19
N VAL A 34 8.53 11.84 -7.64
CA VAL A 34 9.92 11.99 -7.18
C VAL A 34 10.86 11.29 -8.15
N ASP A 35 12.14 11.66 -8.13
CA ASP A 35 13.13 11.02 -8.99
C ASP A 35 13.49 9.62 -8.47
N VAL A 36 14.28 8.88 -9.28
CA VAL A 36 14.63 7.49 -8.99
C VAL A 36 15.39 7.36 -7.67
N GLY A 37 16.30 8.27 -7.39
CA GLY A 37 17.09 8.24 -6.16
C GLY A 37 16.22 8.48 -4.93
N ALA A 38 15.35 9.48 -5.01
CA ALA A 38 14.40 9.77 -3.92
C ALA A 38 13.42 8.61 -3.71
N ALA A 39 12.95 8.00 -4.80
CA ALA A 39 12.07 6.84 -4.70
C ALA A 39 12.74 5.68 -3.98
N ALA A 40 13.99 5.38 -4.32
CA ALA A 40 14.75 4.32 -3.66
C ALA A 40 14.94 4.62 -2.17
N PHE A 41 15.23 5.86 -1.83
CA PHE A 41 15.37 6.29 -0.44
C PHE A 41 14.07 6.08 0.34
N ILE A 42 12.95 6.50 -0.24
CA ILE A 42 11.64 6.38 0.40
C ILE A 42 11.27 4.90 0.62
N ARG A 43 11.47 4.06 -0.39
CA ARG A 43 11.17 2.63 -0.25
C ARG A 43 12.00 1.98 0.84
N GLN A 44 13.29 2.27 0.88
CA GLN A 44 14.16 1.72 1.92
C GLN A 44 13.76 2.23 3.30
N ALA A 45 13.39 3.50 3.41
CA ALA A 45 12.97 4.07 4.68
C ALA A 45 11.68 3.41 5.20
N LEU A 46 10.75 3.09 4.30
CA LEU A 46 9.53 2.39 4.70
C LEU A 46 9.85 0.98 5.20
N ILE A 47 10.75 0.28 4.51
CA ILE A 47 11.20 -1.04 4.95
C ILE A 47 11.88 -0.96 6.32
N ASP A 48 12.69 0.04 6.55
CA ASP A 48 13.37 0.24 7.82
C ASP A 48 12.37 0.50 8.96
N LEU A 49 11.34 1.29 8.70
CA LEU A 49 10.28 1.54 9.68
C LEU A 49 9.53 0.25 10.01
N ARG A 50 9.22 -0.55 9.00
CA ARG A 50 8.57 -1.85 9.21
C ARG A 50 9.43 -2.74 10.09
N THR A 51 10.72 -2.82 9.79
CA THR A 51 11.66 -3.62 10.56
C THR A 51 11.73 -3.14 12.01
N ALA A 52 11.58 -1.84 12.23
CA ALA A 52 11.57 -1.27 13.58
C ALA A 52 10.23 -1.45 14.31
N GLY A 53 9.23 -2.05 13.68
CA GLY A 53 7.96 -2.37 14.33
C GLY A 53 6.77 -1.51 13.93
N THR A 54 6.96 -0.57 13.02
CA THR A 54 5.86 0.26 12.54
C THR A 54 4.97 -0.54 11.60
N ALA A 55 3.65 -0.51 11.82
CA ALA A 55 2.69 -1.03 10.85
C ALA A 55 2.48 0.04 9.77
N ILE A 56 2.55 -0.35 8.52
CA ILE A 56 2.47 0.60 7.41
C ILE A 56 1.37 0.19 6.45
N LEU A 57 0.48 1.13 6.14
CA LEU A 57 -0.50 0.97 5.08
C LEU A 57 -0.07 1.83 3.91
N VAL A 58 0.24 1.19 2.79
CA VAL A 58 0.62 1.88 1.56
C VAL A 58 -0.53 1.80 0.58
N ILE A 59 -0.93 2.93 0.05
CA ILE A 59 -1.99 3.03 -0.96
C ILE A 59 -1.31 3.49 -2.25
N SER A 60 -1.33 2.66 -3.28
CA SER A 60 -0.62 2.97 -4.52
C SER A 60 -1.19 2.15 -5.68
N GLU A 61 -1.00 2.66 -6.90
CA GLU A 61 -1.30 1.94 -8.13
C GLU A 61 -0.04 1.31 -8.74
N GLU A 62 1.12 1.54 -8.14
CA GLU A 62 2.40 1.05 -8.65
C GLU A 62 2.64 -0.38 -8.14
N LEU A 63 2.17 -1.37 -8.90
CA LEU A 63 2.25 -2.77 -8.48
C LEU A 63 3.68 -3.24 -8.23
N ASP A 64 4.61 -2.88 -9.10
CA ASP A 64 6.00 -3.30 -8.93
C ASP A 64 6.57 -2.83 -7.59
N GLU A 65 6.26 -1.60 -7.21
CA GLU A 65 6.68 -1.05 -5.93
C GLU A 65 6.03 -1.79 -4.76
N LEU A 66 4.73 -2.05 -4.84
CA LEU A 66 4.02 -2.76 -3.79
C LEU A 66 4.57 -4.17 -3.60
N PHE A 67 4.86 -4.88 -4.69
CA PHE A 67 5.46 -6.20 -4.60
C PHE A 67 6.88 -6.18 -4.03
N GLU A 68 7.56 -5.07 -4.16
CA GLU A 68 8.92 -4.92 -3.62
C GLU A 68 8.93 -4.66 -2.11
N ILE A 69 7.99 -3.85 -1.60
CA ILE A 69 8.09 -3.38 -0.22
C ILE A 69 7.02 -3.93 0.72
N CYS A 70 5.94 -4.51 0.22
CA CYS A 70 4.83 -4.93 1.06
C CYS A 70 4.87 -6.42 1.37
N ASP A 71 4.33 -6.79 2.52
CA ASP A 71 4.19 -8.19 2.91
C ASP A 71 2.88 -8.77 2.42
N ARG A 72 1.83 -7.95 2.41
CA ARG A 72 0.49 -8.34 2.01
C ARG A 72 -0.09 -7.29 1.09
N ILE A 73 -0.99 -7.70 0.22
CA ILE A 73 -1.62 -6.82 -0.75
C ILE A 73 -3.11 -7.12 -0.83
N ALA A 74 -3.92 -6.09 -0.97
CA ALA A 74 -5.34 -6.19 -1.24
C ALA A 74 -5.68 -5.14 -2.30
N VAL A 75 -6.79 -5.36 -3.01
CA VAL A 75 -7.23 -4.46 -4.07
C VAL A 75 -8.54 -3.83 -3.65
N ILE A 76 -8.67 -2.52 -3.88
CA ILE A 76 -9.93 -1.83 -3.75
C ILE A 76 -10.40 -1.46 -5.15
N ALA A 77 -11.59 -1.89 -5.51
CA ALA A 77 -12.16 -1.65 -6.84
C ALA A 77 -13.67 -1.60 -6.73
N LYS A 78 -14.27 -0.63 -7.42
CA LYS A 78 -15.73 -0.47 -7.47
C LYS A 78 -16.36 -0.40 -6.06
N GLY A 79 -15.67 0.26 -5.14
CA GLY A 79 -16.14 0.44 -3.77
C GLY A 79 -16.05 -0.79 -2.88
N ARG A 80 -15.30 -1.83 -3.30
CA ARG A 80 -15.15 -3.06 -2.54
C ARG A 80 -13.69 -3.38 -2.33
N LEU A 81 -13.39 -4.03 -1.23
CA LEU A 81 -12.03 -4.44 -0.88
C LEU A 81 -11.91 -5.95 -1.08
N SER A 82 -10.89 -6.38 -1.80
CA SER A 82 -10.62 -7.81 -2.00
C SER A 82 -10.07 -8.44 -0.72
N PRO A 83 -10.07 -9.79 -0.65
CA PRO A 83 -9.28 -10.45 0.39
C PRO A 83 -7.82 -10.04 0.27
N ALA A 84 -7.13 -9.96 1.41
CA ALA A 84 -5.71 -9.69 1.42
C ALA A 84 -4.94 -10.97 1.15
N LYS A 85 -3.89 -10.90 0.32
CA LYS A 85 -3.00 -12.02 0.05
C LYS A 85 -1.58 -11.65 0.42
N ARG A 86 -0.81 -12.65 0.83
CA ARG A 86 0.63 -12.45 0.99
C ARG A 86 1.24 -12.24 -0.38
N VAL A 87 2.12 -11.27 -0.50
CA VAL A 87 2.80 -10.98 -1.76
C VAL A 87 3.49 -12.24 -2.30
N ALA A 88 4.03 -13.08 -1.42
CA ALA A 88 4.68 -14.33 -1.81
C ALA A 88 3.72 -15.36 -2.44
N ASP A 89 2.42 -15.22 -2.22
CA ASP A 89 1.40 -16.16 -2.69
C ASP A 89 0.64 -15.67 -3.92
N THR A 90 1.06 -14.55 -4.51
CA THR A 90 0.39 -13.96 -5.66
C THR A 90 1.43 -13.38 -6.63
N ASN A 91 0.95 -12.80 -7.72
CA ASN A 91 1.82 -12.17 -8.72
C ASN A 91 1.14 -10.95 -9.31
N VAL A 92 1.89 -10.19 -10.10
CA VAL A 92 1.40 -8.96 -10.73
C VAL A 92 0.20 -9.22 -11.63
N GLU A 93 0.21 -10.32 -12.36
CA GLU A 93 -0.87 -10.66 -13.28
C GLU A 93 -2.18 -10.90 -12.54
N GLU A 94 -2.14 -11.66 -11.45
CA GLU A 94 -3.32 -11.92 -10.64
C GLU A 94 -3.89 -10.63 -10.04
N ILE A 95 -3.04 -9.83 -9.44
CA ILE A 95 -3.48 -8.58 -8.82
C ILE A 95 -3.98 -7.60 -9.89
N GLY A 96 -3.36 -7.59 -11.05
CA GLY A 96 -3.84 -6.78 -12.19
C GLY A 96 -5.26 -7.12 -12.58
N VAL A 97 -5.60 -8.41 -12.62
CA VAL A 97 -6.98 -8.84 -12.88
C VAL A 97 -7.90 -8.37 -11.75
N TRP A 98 -7.47 -8.49 -10.51
CA TRP A 98 -8.27 -8.04 -9.36
C TRP A 98 -8.54 -6.54 -9.39
N MET A 99 -7.64 -5.76 -9.94
CA MET A 99 -7.83 -4.31 -10.06
C MET A 99 -8.99 -3.92 -10.97
N SER A 100 -9.45 -4.84 -11.82
CA SER A 100 -10.67 -4.64 -12.61
C SER A 100 -11.94 -4.99 -11.84
N GLY A 101 -11.81 -5.41 -10.60
CA GLY A 101 -12.93 -5.79 -9.75
C GLY A 101 -13.26 -7.29 -9.78
N MET A 102 -12.37 -8.10 -10.36
CA MET A 102 -12.62 -9.54 -10.55
C MET A 102 -11.69 -10.36 -9.67
N TRP A 103 -12.16 -10.78 -8.52
CA TRP A 103 -11.47 -11.72 -7.64
C TRP A 103 -12.45 -12.79 -7.17
N PRO A 104 -11.96 -13.93 -6.64
CA PRO A 104 -12.85 -14.97 -6.14
C PRO A 104 -13.82 -14.43 -5.10
N GLY A 105 -15.11 -14.62 -5.31
CA GLY A 105 -16.14 -14.15 -4.40
C GLY A 105 -16.65 -12.74 -4.66
N ALA A 106 -16.06 -12.01 -5.62
CA ALA A 106 -16.45 -10.63 -5.88
C ALA A 106 -17.93 -10.47 -6.22
N ALA A 107 -18.50 -11.38 -7.02
CA ALA A 107 -19.90 -11.32 -7.40
C ALA A 107 -20.81 -11.58 -6.18
N VAL A 108 -20.42 -12.51 -5.32
CA VAL A 108 -21.16 -12.83 -4.10
C VAL A 108 -21.14 -11.63 -3.16
N GLU A 109 -20.00 -11.00 -3.00
CA GLU A 109 -19.86 -9.80 -2.18
C GLU A 109 -20.75 -8.67 -2.70
N THR A 110 -20.81 -8.51 -4.02
CA THR A 110 -21.66 -7.49 -4.64
C THR A 110 -23.13 -7.72 -4.34
N GLU A 111 -23.59 -8.96 -4.46
CA GLU A 111 -24.97 -9.30 -4.16
C GLU A 111 -25.32 -9.07 -2.69
N ALA A 112 -24.43 -9.46 -1.79
CA ALA A 112 -24.61 -9.24 -0.37
C ALA A 112 -24.71 -7.74 -0.05
N ALA A 113 -23.85 -6.92 -0.65
CA ALA A 113 -23.90 -5.48 -0.47
C ALA A 113 -25.22 -4.88 -0.96
N HIS A 114 -25.76 -5.36 -2.08
CA HIS A 114 -27.04 -4.91 -2.59
C HIS A 114 -28.20 -5.29 -1.66
N VAL A 115 -28.16 -6.48 -1.12
CA VAL A 115 -29.21 -6.96 -0.22
C VAL A 115 -29.25 -6.14 1.06
N GLU A 116 -28.09 -5.75 1.57
CA GLU A 116 -27.97 -4.96 2.80
C GLU A 116 -28.26 -3.48 2.59
N ALA A 117 -28.13 -3.02 1.38
CA ALA A 117 -28.40 -1.63 1.06
C ALA A 117 -29.90 -1.39 0.89
#